data_468bed5af027c14bbe61d812a4ac3050
#
_entry.id   468bed5af027c14bbe61d812a4ac3050
#
_cell.length_a   1.000
_cell.length_b   1.000
_cell.length_c   1.000
_cell.angle_alpha   90.00
_cell.angle_beta   90.00
_cell.angle_gamma   90.00
#
_symmetry.space_group_name_H-M   'P 1'
#
loop_
_entity.id
_entity.type
_entity.pdbx_description
1 polymer ?
#
loop_
_entity_poly.entity_id
_entity_poly.type
_entity_poly.pdbx_seq_one_letter_code
_entity_poly.pdbx_strand_id
1 'polypeptide(L)'
;MSASFTIAELERRLLNMIRFGMITSVDLNSATCRVKLDDTHTTGDLPWSVQRAGNVRTWSPLSVGEQVMIISPAGDLTQGVVVPSLYQNAHPAPSNKANEHITDYGDGTVITYDTTAHKLRIECTAAVEVIAPLLELGDVGGAAVARVGDLVAVGAGSSAGQWPIVTGSNKVNAG
;
A
#
# COMPACT_ATOMS: atom_id res chain seq x y z
N MET A 1 36.72 -35.04 3.03
CA MET A 1 36.58 -33.69 2.39
C MET A 1 37.68 -32.82 2.92
N SER A 2 38.40 -32.07 2.07
CA SER A 2 39.49 -31.21 2.56
C SER A 2 38.92 -29.99 3.29
N ALA A 3 39.65 -29.48 4.30
CA ALA A 3 39.24 -28.31 5.06
C ALA A 3 39.00 -27.07 4.15
N SER A 4 39.76 -26.92 3.08
CA SER A 4 39.62 -25.87 2.08
C SER A 4 38.28 -25.93 1.33
N PHE A 5 37.77 -27.13 1.00
CA PHE A 5 36.45 -27.29 0.38
C PHE A 5 35.33 -26.90 1.36
N THR A 6 35.47 -27.27 2.63
CA THR A 6 34.49 -26.93 3.65
C THR A 6 34.43 -25.41 3.90
N ILE A 7 35.56 -24.72 3.91
CA ILE A 7 35.66 -23.27 4.06
C ILE A 7 35.00 -22.56 2.87
N ALA A 8 35.32 -22.95 1.63
CA ALA A 8 34.75 -22.36 0.43
C ALA A 8 33.22 -22.53 0.35
N GLU A 9 32.69 -23.70 0.78
CA GLU A 9 31.25 -23.96 0.82
C GLU A 9 30.54 -23.11 1.91
N LEU A 10 31.19 -22.97 3.07
CA LEU A 10 30.64 -22.08 4.14
C LEU A 10 30.61 -20.61 3.68
N GLU A 11 31.68 -20.16 3.00
CA GLU A 11 31.79 -18.82 2.45
C GLU A 11 30.70 -18.57 1.40
N ARG A 12 30.49 -19.50 0.48
CA ARG A 12 29.42 -19.46 -0.52
C ARG A 12 28.03 -19.35 0.13
N ARG A 13 27.76 -20.18 1.13
CA ARG A 13 26.50 -20.14 1.88
C ARG A 13 26.31 -18.81 2.58
N LEU A 14 27.32 -18.32 3.25
CA LEU A 14 27.27 -17.03 3.96
C LEU A 14 26.96 -15.89 2.98
N LEU A 15 27.64 -15.84 1.84
CA LEU A 15 27.42 -14.82 0.82
C LEU A 15 26.02 -14.88 0.18
N ASN A 16 25.38 -16.05 0.18
CA ASN A 16 24.05 -16.23 -0.37
C ASN A 16 22.91 -16.05 0.67
N MET A 17 23.22 -15.91 1.96
CA MET A 17 22.18 -15.75 2.98
C MET A 17 21.38 -14.47 2.81
N ILE A 18 22.03 -13.38 2.38
CA ILE A 18 21.42 -12.10 2.10
C ILE A 18 21.94 -11.57 0.78
N ARG A 19 21.05 -11.35 -0.18
CA ARG A 19 21.38 -10.83 -1.50
C ARG A 19 20.43 -9.70 -1.86
N PHE A 20 20.95 -8.72 -2.58
CA PHE A 20 20.10 -7.70 -3.23
C PHE A 20 19.85 -8.10 -4.67
N GLY A 21 18.73 -7.65 -5.22
CA GLY A 21 18.41 -7.88 -6.61
C GLY A 21 17.24 -7.03 -7.08
N MET A 22 16.85 -7.24 -8.31
CA MET A 22 15.79 -6.51 -8.98
C MET A 22 14.73 -7.49 -9.49
N ILE A 23 13.46 -7.18 -9.27
CA ILE A 23 12.35 -8.02 -9.74
C ILE A 23 12.28 -8.01 -11.26
N THR A 24 12.24 -9.19 -11.85
CA THR A 24 12.12 -9.39 -13.32
C THR A 24 10.76 -9.88 -13.75
N SER A 25 10.06 -10.62 -12.87
CA SER A 25 8.71 -11.07 -13.12
C SER A 25 7.95 -11.30 -11.82
N VAL A 26 6.63 -11.14 -11.86
CA VAL A 26 5.71 -11.36 -10.73
C VAL A 26 4.59 -12.26 -11.19
N ASP A 27 4.32 -13.33 -10.44
CA ASP A 27 3.13 -14.17 -10.60
C ASP A 27 2.15 -13.87 -9.45
N LEU A 28 1.05 -13.19 -9.78
CA LEU A 28 0.04 -12.79 -8.81
C LEU A 28 -0.82 -13.97 -8.32
N ASN A 29 -0.92 -15.05 -9.11
CA ASN A 29 -1.74 -16.20 -8.74
C ASN A 29 -1.08 -17.03 -7.64
N SER A 30 0.24 -17.21 -7.74
CA SER A 30 1.03 -17.95 -6.75
C SER A 30 1.63 -17.06 -5.66
N ALA A 31 1.51 -15.72 -5.80
CA ALA A 31 2.18 -14.73 -4.96
C ALA A 31 3.69 -14.97 -4.89
N THR A 32 4.33 -15.13 -6.06
CA THR A 32 5.78 -15.34 -6.20
C THR A 32 6.38 -14.37 -7.22
N CYS A 33 7.68 -14.16 -7.12
CA CYS A 33 8.41 -13.34 -8.07
C CYS A 33 9.80 -13.94 -8.37
N ARG A 34 10.40 -13.50 -9.45
CA ARG A 34 11.80 -13.81 -9.80
C ARG A 34 12.65 -12.57 -9.66
N VAL A 35 13.84 -12.77 -9.13
CA VAL A 35 14.76 -11.68 -8.82
C VAL A 35 16.08 -11.90 -9.57
N LYS A 36 16.48 -10.92 -10.36
CA LYS A 36 17.80 -10.85 -10.99
C LYS A 36 18.80 -10.39 -9.93
N LEU A 37 19.80 -11.22 -9.65
CA LEU A 37 20.87 -10.93 -8.70
C LEU A 37 22.07 -10.24 -9.38
N ASP A 38 22.38 -10.66 -10.60
CA ASP A 38 23.42 -10.11 -11.46
C ASP A 38 23.07 -10.40 -12.94
N ASP A 39 23.99 -10.11 -13.87
CA ASP A 39 23.71 -10.27 -15.31
C ASP A 39 23.50 -11.72 -15.76
N THR A 40 23.96 -12.68 -14.97
CA THR A 40 23.93 -14.11 -15.30
C THR A 40 22.99 -14.92 -14.42
N HIS A 41 22.56 -14.36 -13.27
CA HIS A 41 21.81 -15.11 -12.27
C HIS A 41 20.46 -14.49 -11.99
N THR A 42 19.40 -15.25 -12.22
CA THR A 42 18.04 -14.96 -11.81
C THR A 42 17.51 -16.11 -10.97
N THR A 43 16.80 -15.81 -9.90
CA THR A 43 16.22 -16.83 -9.02
C THR A 43 15.11 -17.62 -9.71
N GLY A 44 14.72 -18.75 -9.15
CA GLY A 44 13.42 -19.35 -9.39
C GLY A 44 12.31 -18.49 -8.80
N ASP A 45 11.09 -19.03 -8.78
CA ASP A 45 9.93 -18.36 -8.19
C ASP A 45 10.06 -18.37 -6.65
N LEU A 46 10.13 -17.18 -6.06
CA LEU A 46 10.27 -16.98 -4.61
C LEU A 46 9.05 -16.26 -4.05
N PRO A 47 8.55 -16.63 -2.86
CA PRO A 47 7.51 -15.88 -2.18
C PRO A 47 8.07 -14.54 -1.68
N TRP A 48 7.22 -13.51 -1.57
CA TRP A 48 7.60 -12.27 -0.91
C TRP A 48 6.94 -12.12 0.45
N SER A 49 7.62 -11.41 1.35
CA SER A 49 7.08 -11.08 2.66
C SER A 49 6.05 -9.94 2.57
N VAL A 50 5.05 -9.98 3.44
CA VAL A 50 4.02 -8.95 3.60
C VAL A 50 3.88 -8.59 5.07
N GLN A 51 3.22 -7.47 5.38
CA GLN A 51 3.02 -7.06 6.78
C GLN A 51 2.19 -8.08 7.58
N ARG A 52 1.15 -8.66 6.97
CA ARG A 52 0.26 -9.63 7.62
C ARG A 52 -0.20 -10.70 6.63
N ALA A 53 -0.10 -11.96 7.03
CA ALA A 53 -0.49 -13.13 6.21
C ALA A 53 -1.24 -14.22 7.03
N GLY A 54 -1.97 -13.82 8.08
CA GLY A 54 -2.81 -14.69 8.91
C GLY A 54 -4.31 -14.47 8.66
N ASN A 55 -5.11 -14.43 9.71
CA ASN A 55 -6.53 -14.05 9.62
C ASN A 55 -6.72 -12.62 9.10
N VAL A 56 -5.83 -11.71 9.52
CA VAL A 56 -5.67 -10.39 8.88
C VAL A 56 -4.62 -10.52 7.81
N ARG A 57 -4.92 -10.04 6.61
CA ARG A 57 -4.02 -10.13 5.44
C ARG A 57 -3.87 -8.75 4.80
N THR A 58 -2.67 -8.45 4.35
CA THR A 58 -2.38 -7.29 3.49
C THR A 58 -2.02 -7.79 2.10
N TRP A 59 -2.44 -7.06 1.07
CA TRP A 59 -2.10 -7.33 -0.31
C TRP A 59 -1.53 -6.06 -0.95
N SER A 60 -0.27 -6.13 -1.33
CA SER A 60 0.44 -5.10 -2.09
C SER A 60 1.40 -5.83 -3.03
N PRO A 61 1.02 -6.04 -4.29
CA PRO A 61 1.84 -6.76 -5.25
C PRO A 61 3.11 -5.98 -5.57
N LEU A 62 4.18 -6.72 -5.79
CA LEU A 62 5.47 -6.16 -6.20
C LEU A 62 5.44 -5.75 -7.67
N SER A 63 6.31 -4.83 -8.04
CA SER A 63 6.45 -4.34 -9.41
C SER A 63 7.74 -4.82 -10.05
N VAL A 64 7.70 -5.09 -11.36
CA VAL A 64 8.92 -5.37 -12.13
C VAL A 64 9.81 -4.14 -12.12
N GLY A 65 11.11 -4.34 -11.86
CA GLY A 65 12.08 -3.26 -11.70
C GLY A 65 12.25 -2.77 -10.25
N GLU A 66 11.48 -3.30 -9.31
CA GLU A 66 11.62 -2.99 -7.88
C GLU A 66 12.89 -3.62 -7.31
N GLN A 67 13.65 -2.85 -6.53
CA GLN A 67 14.84 -3.35 -5.84
C GLN A 67 14.45 -3.99 -4.51
N VAL A 68 14.94 -5.19 -4.29
CA VAL A 68 14.56 -6.03 -3.15
C VAL A 68 15.78 -6.67 -2.49
N MET A 69 15.56 -7.15 -1.27
CA MET A 69 16.49 -8.02 -0.56
C MET A 69 15.93 -9.45 -0.53
N ILE A 70 16.80 -10.45 -0.70
CA ILE A 70 16.44 -11.86 -0.52
C ILE A 70 17.13 -12.36 0.73
N ILE A 71 16.36 -13.02 1.58
CA ILE A 71 16.87 -13.76 2.75
C ILE A 71 16.73 -15.24 2.44
N SER A 72 17.86 -15.95 2.41
CA SER A 72 17.93 -17.37 2.04
C SER A 72 18.43 -18.19 3.23
N PRO A 73 17.60 -19.05 3.85
CA PRO A 73 18.02 -19.92 4.93
C PRO A 73 19.20 -20.81 4.52
N ALA A 74 20.25 -20.83 5.34
CA ALA A 74 21.49 -21.56 5.08
C ALA A 74 22.17 -21.27 3.72
N GLY A 75 21.86 -20.12 3.11
CA GLY A 75 22.39 -19.73 1.80
C GLY A 75 21.81 -20.51 0.61
N ASP A 76 20.67 -21.16 0.81
CA ASP A 76 19.94 -21.85 -0.26
C ASP A 76 18.94 -20.88 -0.90
N LEU A 77 19.28 -20.39 -2.08
CA LEU A 77 18.44 -19.45 -2.82
C LEU A 77 17.09 -20.05 -3.25
N THR A 78 16.94 -21.38 -3.29
CA THR A 78 15.66 -22.01 -3.63
C THR A 78 14.63 -21.89 -2.50
N GLN A 79 15.10 -21.66 -1.28
CA GLN A 79 14.28 -21.40 -0.09
C GLN A 79 14.21 -19.92 0.28
N GLY A 80 14.65 -19.05 -0.62
CA GLY A 80 14.69 -17.62 -0.40
C GLY A 80 13.30 -17.02 -0.22
N VAL A 81 13.25 -15.97 0.59
CA VAL A 81 12.07 -15.08 0.74
C VAL A 81 12.48 -13.69 0.33
N VAL A 82 11.70 -13.10 -0.55
CA VAL A 82 11.91 -11.72 -1.01
C VAL A 82 11.36 -10.75 0.02
N VAL A 83 12.19 -9.83 0.47
CA VAL A 83 11.80 -8.71 1.35
C VAL A 83 11.78 -7.45 0.50
N PRO A 84 10.59 -6.91 0.19
CA PRO A 84 10.45 -5.63 -0.48
C PRO A 84 10.75 -4.51 0.53
N SER A 85 11.01 -3.31 0.23
CA SER A 85 11.31 -2.58 -0.98
C SER A 85 12.45 -1.68 -0.62
N LEU A 86 13.34 -1.40 -1.53
CA LEU A 86 14.44 -0.47 -1.29
C LEU A 86 14.31 0.69 -2.27
N TYR A 87 14.44 1.91 -1.76
CA TYR A 87 14.47 3.08 -2.64
C TYR A 87 15.68 3.02 -3.56
N GLN A 88 15.50 3.42 -4.78
CA GLN A 88 16.52 3.47 -5.82
C GLN A 88 16.32 4.68 -6.73
N ASN A 89 17.29 4.98 -7.59
CA ASN A 89 17.21 6.15 -8.46
C ASN A 89 15.97 6.16 -9.37
N ALA A 90 15.52 4.98 -9.82
CA ALA A 90 14.32 4.85 -10.64
C ALA A 90 13.02 4.99 -9.81
N HIS A 91 13.06 4.66 -8.53
CA HIS A 91 11.93 4.73 -7.59
C HIS A 91 12.41 5.40 -6.29
N PRO A 92 12.57 6.74 -6.28
CA PRO A 92 13.04 7.48 -5.11
C PRO A 92 11.98 7.53 -4.01
N ALA A 93 12.40 7.93 -2.81
CA ALA A 93 11.48 8.17 -1.71
C ALA A 93 10.47 9.26 -2.07
N PRO A 94 9.17 9.09 -1.76
CA PRO A 94 8.12 10.04 -2.13
C PRO A 94 8.18 11.36 -1.33
N SER A 95 8.93 11.42 -0.25
CA SER A 95 9.15 12.63 0.55
C SER A 95 10.50 12.59 1.27
N ASN A 96 10.96 13.77 1.70
CA ASN A 96 12.14 13.95 2.56
C ASN A 96 11.78 14.65 3.89
N LYS A 97 10.49 14.76 4.22
CA LYS A 97 10.03 15.42 5.44
C LYS A 97 9.73 14.41 6.54
N ALA A 98 10.25 14.66 7.74
CA ALA A 98 10.14 13.76 8.88
C ALA A 98 8.71 13.65 9.47
N ASN A 99 7.86 14.65 9.21
CA ASN A 99 6.49 14.72 9.69
C ASN A 99 5.45 14.13 8.73
N GLU A 100 5.86 13.65 7.55
CA GLU A 100 4.95 13.07 6.56
C GLU A 100 5.05 11.56 6.52
N HIS A 101 3.89 10.90 6.55
CA HIS A 101 3.71 9.49 6.24
C HIS A 101 2.92 9.41 4.93
N ILE A 102 3.52 8.81 3.89
CA ILE A 102 2.97 8.83 2.54
C ILE A 102 2.83 7.40 2.01
N THR A 103 1.70 7.14 1.37
CA THR A 103 1.52 6.02 0.44
C THR A 103 1.19 6.58 -0.93
N ASP A 104 2.09 6.39 -1.88
CA ASP A 104 1.93 6.77 -3.28
C ASP A 104 1.65 5.50 -4.09
N TYR A 105 0.53 5.48 -4.81
CA TYR A 105 0.10 4.34 -5.63
C TYR A 105 0.62 4.39 -7.07
N GLY A 106 1.33 5.47 -7.43
CA GLY A 106 1.95 5.60 -8.75
C GLY A 106 0.98 6.00 -9.89
N ASP A 107 -0.31 6.09 -9.63
CA ASP A 107 -1.36 6.50 -10.58
C ASP A 107 -1.86 7.94 -10.35
N GLY A 108 -1.20 8.67 -9.44
CA GLY A 108 -1.60 9.98 -8.94
C GLY A 108 -2.49 9.92 -7.70
N THR A 109 -2.85 8.72 -7.23
CA THR A 109 -3.51 8.54 -5.93
C THR A 109 -2.48 8.55 -4.83
N VAL A 110 -2.66 9.43 -3.84
CA VAL A 110 -1.73 9.60 -2.71
C VAL A 110 -2.49 9.74 -1.40
N ILE A 111 -2.07 8.99 -0.38
CA ILE A 111 -2.53 9.16 1.00
C ILE A 111 -1.39 9.74 1.81
N THR A 112 -1.62 10.90 2.44
CA THR A 112 -0.61 11.60 3.26
C THR A 112 -1.17 11.88 4.64
N TYR A 113 -0.41 11.56 5.68
CA TYR A 113 -0.65 12.02 7.03
C TYR A 113 0.48 12.95 7.48
N ASP A 114 0.14 14.18 7.82
CA ASP A 114 1.06 15.16 8.38
C ASP A 114 0.91 15.20 9.91
N THR A 115 1.94 14.75 10.62
CA THR A 115 1.93 14.67 12.09
C THR A 115 2.02 16.04 12.77
N THR A 116 2.54 17.07 12.10
CA THR A 116 2.63 18.44 12.62
C THR A 116 1.30 19.18 12.46
N ALA A 117 0.68 19.05 11.29
CA ALA A 117 -0.61 19.66 11.01
C ALA A 117 -1.80 18.81 11.50
N HIS A 118 -1.55 17.57 12.01
CA HIS A 118 -2.56 16.57 12.39
C HIS A 118 -3.59 16.33 11.30
N LYS A 119 -3.15 16.29 10.03
CA LYS A 119 -4.00 16.28 8.86
C LYS A 119 -3.80 15.00 8.06
N LEU A 120 -4.89 14.26 7.86
CA LEU A 120 -4.98 13.19 6.86
C LEU A 120 -5.52 13.78 5.54
N ARG A 121 -4.82 13.53 4.45
CA ARG A 121 -5.20 13.92 3.09
C ARG A 121 -5.25 12.68 2.20
N ILE A 122 -6.33 12.54 1.45
CA ILE A 122 -6.50 11.52 0.43
C ILE A 122 -6.73 12.25 -0.89
N GLU A 123 -5.82 12.05 -1.82
CA GLU A 123 -5.93 12.54 -3.21
C GLU A 123 -6.14 11.33 -4.10
N CYS A 124 -7.21 11.33 -4.86
CA CYS A 124 -7.59 10.25 -5.74
C CYS A 124 -7.98 10.81 -7.10
N THR A 125 -7.54 10.17 -8.16
CA THR A 125 -7.78 10.62 -9.54
C THR A 125 -9.21 10.38 -10.02
N ALA A 126 -9.97 9.50 -9.36
CA ALA A 126 -11.34 9.17 -9.74
C ALA A 126 -12.31 9.40 -8.57
N ALA A 127 -12.45 8.47 -7.64
CA ALA A 127 -13.43 8.53 -6.57
C ALA A 127 -12.89 7.94 -5.27
N VAL A 128 -13.40 8.41 -4.14
CA VAL A 128 -13.25 7.78 -2.83
C VAL A 128 -14.61 7.22 -2.44
N GLU A 129 -14.70 5.91 -2.29
CA GLU A 129 -15.90 5.23 -1.84
C GLU A 129 -15.72 4.75 -0.40
N VAL A 130 -16.66 5.09 0.47
CA VAL A 130 -16.72 4.61 1.84
C VAL A 130 -18.03 3.85 2.02
N ILE A 131 -17.95 2.53 2.13
CA ILE A 131 -19.11 1.64 2.29
C ILE A 131 -19.12 1.16 3.74
N ALA A 132 -20.09 1.63 4.51
CA ALA A 132 -20.26 1.26 5.91
C ALA A 132 -21.75 1.35 6.27
N PRO A 133 -22.25 0.54 7.26
CA PRO A 133 -23.60 0.70 7.77
C PRO A 133 -23.87 2.06 8.40
N LEU A 134 -22.83 2.70 8.96
CA LEU A 134 -22.86 4.03 9.54
C LEU A 134 -21.53 4.75 9.23
N LEU A 135 -21.63 5.99 8.78
CA LEU A 135 -20.51 6.92 8.62
C LEU A 135 -20.78 8.17 9.44
N GLU A 136 -19.94 8.42 10.43
CA GLU A 136 -19.97 9.65 11.24
C GLU A 136 -18.89 10.61 10.75
N LEU A 137 -19.30 11.85 10.45
CA LEU A 137 -18.41 12.92 10.03
C LEU A 137 -18.47 14.04 11.07
N GLY A 138 -17.35 14.33 11.72
CA GLY A 138 -17.25 15.26 12.84
C GLY A 138 -17.37 14.56 14.19
N ASP A 139 -18.16 15.09 15.09
CA ASP A 139 -18.36 14.51 16.43
C ASP A 139 -19.24 13.25 16.38
N VAL A 140 -18.97 12.30 17.26
CA VAL A 140 -19.79 11.08 17.43
C VAL A 140 -21.20 11.48 17.83
N GLY A 141 -22.20 10.96 17.11
CA GLY A 141 -23.60 11.31 17.34
C GLY A 141 -24.02 12.69 16.83
N GLY A 142 -23.23 13.28 15.93
CA GLY A 142 -23.53 14.55 15.27
C GLY A 142 -24.82 14.51 14.47
N ALA A 143 -25.30 15.70 14.04
CA ALA A 143 -26.52 15.82 13.23
C ALA A 143 -26.34 15.10 11.88
N ALA A 144 -27.40 14.49 11.38
CA ALA A 144 -27.41 13.83 10.08
C ALA A 144 -27.09 14.82 8.95
N VAL A 145 -26.31 14.37 7.98
CA VAL A 145 -26.06 15.13 6.74
C VAL A 145 -27.35 15.12 5.90
N ALA A 146 -27.86 16.29 5.55
CA ALA A 146 -29.03 16.41 4.70
C ALA A 146 -28.71 16.02 3.25
N ARG A 147 -29.58 15.25 2.61
CA ARG A 147 -29.45 14.77 1.22
C ARG A 147 -30.43 15.47 0.30
N VAL A 148 -30.17 15.44 -1.00
CA VAL A 148 -31.18 15.84 -2.00
C VAL A 148 -32.43 14.96 -1.85
N GLY A 149 -33.60 15.60 -1.72
CA GLY A 149 -34.85 14.93 -1.43
C GLY A 149 -35.27 14.95 0.04
N ASP A 150 -34.35 15.18 0.97
CA ASP A 150 -34.69 15.37 2.38
C ASP A 150 -35.54 16.65 2.55
N LEU A 151 -36.46 16.64 3.54
CA LEU A 151 -37.35 17.75 3.78
C LEU A 151 -36.75 18.71 4.81
N VAL A 152 -36.74 19.99 4.46
CA VAL A 152 -36.45 21.09 5.40
C VAL A 152 -37.73 21.67 5.92
N ALA A 153 -37.92 21.67 7.24
CA ALA A 153 -39.05 22.29 7.90
C ALA A 153 -38.81 23.79 8.11
N VAL A 154 -39.63 24.64 7.50
CA VAL A 154 -39.67 26.09 7.75
C VAL A 154 -40.82 26.37 8.70
N GLY A 155 -40.48 26.73 9.97
CA GLY A 155 -41.48 26.81 11.06
C GLY A 155 -42.35 28.06 11.09
N ALA A 156 -42.00 29.15 10.37
CA ALA A 156 -42.73 30.40 10.40
C ALA A 156 -42.56 31.22 9.11
N GLY A 157 -43.50 32.13 8.83
CA GLY A 157 -43.49 33.00 7.65
C GLY A 157 -44.36 32.49 6.50
N SER A 158 -44.41 33.25 5.39
CA SER A 158 -45.22 32.93 4.20
C SER A 158 -44.75 31.65 3.48
N SER A 159 -43.57 31.18 3.80
CA SER A 159 -42.97 29.93 3.29
C SER A 159 -42.95 28.79 4.32
N ALA A 160 -43.81 28.87 5.38
CA ALA A 160 -43.93 27.81 6.38
C ALA A 160 -44.38 26.49 5.72
N GLY A 161 -43.74 25.40 6.06
CA GLY A 161 -44.00 24.08 5.49
C GLY A 161 -42.75 23.19 5.41
N GLN A 162 -42.87 22.05 4.73
CA GLN A 162 -41.80 21.16 4.46
C GLN A 162 -41.41 21.27 2.96
N TRP A 163 -40.14 21.52 2.71
CA TRP A 163 -39.60 21.75 1.37
C TRP A 163 -38.49 20.81 1.08
N PRO A 164 -38.48 20.11 -0.07
CA PRO A 164 -37.40 19.22 -0.42
C PRO A 164 -36.13 20.00 -0.77
N ILE A 165 -34.98 19.46 -0.37
CA ILE A 165 -33.66 19.89 -0.88
C ILE A 165 -33.60 19.45 -2.33
N VAL A 166 -33.66 20.39 -3.28
CA VAL A 166 -33.69 20.08 -4.73
C VAL A 166 -32.32 20.10 -5.38
N THR A 167 -31.31 20.68 -4.72
CA THR A 167 -29.95 20.75 -5.22
C THR A 167 -28.95 20.44 -4.10
N GLY A 168 -27.89 19.72 -4.41
CA GLY A 168 -26.82 19.36 -3.50
C GLY A 168 -25.45 19.43 -4.17
N SER A 169 -24.43 19.07 -3.43
CA SER A 169 -23.07 18.97 -4.00
C SER A 169 -23.01 17.80 -4.97
N ASN A 170 -22.47 18.05 -6.17
CA ASN A 170 -22.10 16.98 -7.10
C ASN A 170 -20.75 16.31 -6.76
N LYS A 171 -20.09 16.76 -5.69
CA LYS A 171 -18.80 16.22 -5.20
C LYS A 171 -18.93 15.36 -3.94
N VAL A 172 -20.07 15.43 -3.25
CA VAL A 172 -20.37 14.63 -2.06
C VAL A 172 -21.74 13.98 -2.27
N ASN A 173 -21.74 12.65 -2.39
CA ASN A 173 -22.96 11.84 -2.52
C ASN A 173 -23.07 10.96 -1.28
N ALA A 174 -24.23 11.00 -0.60
CA ALA A 174 -24.61 10.08 0.44
C ALA A 174 -25.68 9.14 -0.11
N GLY A 175 -25.35 7.83 -0.19
CA GLY A 175 -26.26 6.79 -0.64
C GLY A 175 -27.20 6.28 0.46
#